data_969c68c032f4943cf6e1e9583bc18c7c
#
_entry.id   969c68c032f4943cf6e1e9583bc18c7c
#
_cell.length_a   1.000
_cell.length_b   1.000
_cell.length_c   1.000
_cell.angle_alpha   90.00
_cell.angle_beta   90.00
_cell.angle_gamma   90.00
#
_symmetry.space_group_name_H-M   'P 1'
#
loop_
_entity.id
_entity.type
_entity.pdbx_description
1 polymer ?
#
loop_
_entity_poly.entity_id
_entity_poly.type
_entity_poly.pdbx_seq_one_letter_code
_entity_poly.pdbx_strand_id
1 'polypeptide(L)'
;MDEAQTGSFEGWTILFDLDGTLVDTAPDLLGALNHVLTGMGLAPVPLAEVAEMIGHGARAMIETGLKAQGAALSAAEMDAAFERFIAYYVDHIAVHSRPFEGAADALDALREAGATLAVCTNKRQDLSEQLIEALGLTDLFDVILGADRATNRKPHADHVFETIAAAGGEPGRALFVGDSRTDERAARNAGLPFVFVTFGYEAEPAEAIAADVTISDYAQLVPALSDLRNQAVASPRGR
;
A
#
# COMPACT_ATOMS: atom_id res chain seq x y z
N MET A 1 15.90 23.77 20.85
CA MET A 1 15.10 22.78 20.12
C MET A 1 14.43 23.60 19.02
N ASP A 2 14.93 23.44 17.82
CA ASP A 2 14.41 24.14 16.64
C ASP A 2 12.98 23.67 16.39
N GLU A 3 12.01 24.57 16.42
CA GLU A 3 10.71 24.37 15.79
C GLU A 3 10.97 24.31 14.27
N ALA A 4 11.42 23.13 13.82
CA ALA A 4 11.62 22.86 12.40
C ALA A 4 10.23 22.95 11.73
N GLN A 5 10.09 23.99 10.94
CA GLN A 5 9.10 24.33 9.94
C GLN A 5 8.42 23.08 9.34
N THR A 6 7.51 22.46 10.08
CA THR A 6 6.47 21.60 9.49
C THR A 6 5.51 22.56 8.79
N GLY A 7 5.85 22.92 7.57
CA GLY A 7 5.00 23.80 6.76
C GLY A 7 3.64 23.13 6.58
N SER A 8 2.57 23.92 6.67
CA SER A 8 1.19 23.48 6.52
C SER A 8 0.97 22.64 5.27
N PHE A 9 0.30 21.48 5.42
CA PHE A 9 -0.21 20.64 4.33
C PHE A 9 -1.67 20.95 3.99
N GLU A 10 -2.18 22.09 4.43
CA GLU A 10 -3.57 22.49 4.14
C GLU A 10 -3.85 22.48 2.63
N GLY A 11 -4.89 21.73 2.24
CA GLY A 11 -5.28 21.52 0.85
C GLY A 11 -4.39 20.57 0.07
N TRP A 12 -3.53 19.80 0.76
CA TRP A 12 -2.76 18.70 0.16
C TRP A 12 -3.34 17.35 0.50
N THR A 13 -3.37 16.45 -0.47
CA THR A 13 -3.76 15.05 -0.30
C THR A 13 -2.53 14.16 -0.35
N ILE A 14 -2.32 13.37 0.69
CA ILE A 14 -1.24 12.40 0.73
C ILE A 14 -1.86 11.00 0.58
N LEU A 15 -1.50 10.32 -0.51
CA LEU A 15 -1.95 8.97 -0.81
C LEU A 15 -0.91 7.97 -0.30
N PHE A 16 -1.40 6.89 0.28
CA PHE A 16 -0.58 5.78 0.77
C PHE A 16 -1.05 4.46 0.16
N ASP A 17 -0.12 3.59 -0.23
CA ASP A 17 -0.46 2.17 -0.30
C ASP A 17 -0.63 1.61 1.11
N LEU A 18 -1.20 0.41 1.22
CA LEU A 18 -1.52 -0.23 2.50
C LEU A 18 -0.51 -1.34 2.84
N ASP A 19 -0.53 -2.43 2.05
CA ASP A 19 0.29 -3.62 2.30
C ASP A 19 1.77 -3.35 1.96
N GLY A 20 2.68 -3.42 2.92
CA GLY A 20 4.10 -3.13 2.72
C GLY A 20 4.48 -1.65 2.85
N THR A 21 3.48 -0.77 2.87
CA THR A 21 3.69 0.66 3.06
C THR A 21 3.26 1.10 4.46
N LEU A 22 1.98 1.06 4.78
CA LEU A 22 1.46 1.43 6.10
C LEU A 22 1.52 0.29 7.10
N VAL A 23 1.28 -0.94 6.63
CA VAL A 23 1.12 -2.12 7.46
C VAL A 23 1.99 -3.26 6.94
N ASP A 24 2.75 -3.90 7.83
CA ASP A 24 3.34 -5.21 7.57
C ASP A 24 2.25 -6.28 7.66
N THR A 25 1.69 -6.63 6.51
CA THR A 25 0.62 -7.63 6.37
C THR A 25 1.12 -9.00 5.95
N ALA A 26 2.40 -9.12 5.64
CA ALA A 26 3.00 -10.35 5.13
C ALA A 26 2.79 -11.58 6.03
N PRO A 27 2.87 -11.48 7.37
CA PRO A 27 2.69 -12.65 8.22
C PRO A 27 1.30 -13.29 8.10
N ASP A 28 0.23 -12.49 8.09
CA ASP A 28 -1.14 -13.00 8.03
C ASP A 28 -1.53 -13.44 6.61
N LEU A 29 -1.04 -12.75 5.57
CA LEU A 29 -1.20 -13.17 4.18
C LEU A 29 -0.48 -14.50 3.89
N LEU A 30 0.74 -14.68 4.41
CA LEU A 30 1.46 -15.94 4.33
C LEU A 30 0.74 -17.04 5.11
N GLY A 31 0.18 -16.74 6.27
CA GLY A 31 -0.64 -17.65 7.05
C GLY A 31 -1.83 -18.18 6.26
N ALA A 32 -2.54 -17.28 5.55
CA ALA A 32 -3.67 -17.65 4.70
C ALA A 32 -3.24 -18.50 3.50
N LEU A 33 -2.12 -18.18 2.85
CA LEU A 33 -1.55 -19.00 1.78
C LEU A 33 -1.21 -20.41 2.28
N ASN A 34 -0.47 -20.50 3.38
CA ASN A 34 -0.03 -21.78 3.94
C ASN A 34 -1.20 -22.62 4.46
N HIS A 35 -2.28 -22.00 4.96
CA HIS A 35 -3.53 -22.69 5.26
C HIS A 35 -4.12 -23.36 4.01
N VAL A 36 -4.14 -22.67 2.88
CA VAL A 36 -4.63 -23.22 1.61
C VAL A 36 -3.74 -24.37 1.12
N LEU A 37 -2.42 -24.18 1.08
CA LEU A 37 -1.46 -25.18 0.62
C LEU A 37 -1.51 -26.47 1.47
N THR A 38 -1.48 -26.33 2.78
CA THR A 38 -1.53 -27.47 3.70
C THR A 38 -2.87 -28.22 3.63
N GLY A 39 -3.98 -27.48 3.41
CA GLY A 39 -5.30 -28.08 3.16
C GLY A 39 -5.37 -28.91 1.85
N MET A 40 -4.41 -28.72 0.95
CA MET A 40 -4.24 -29.52 -0.26
C MET A 40 -3.20 -30.65 -0.11
N GLY A 41 -2.61 -30.82 1.08
CA GLY A 41 -1.53 -31.77 1.34
C GLY A 41 -0.17 -31.34 0.82
N LEU A 42 0.01 -30.05 0.49
CA LEU A 42 1.28 -29.45 0.08
C LEU A 42 2.03 -28.90 1.30
N ALA A 43 3.36 -28.78 1.17
CA ALA A 43 4.16 -28.16 2.23
C ALA A 43 3.93 -26.65 2.33
N PRO A 44 4.07 -26.03 3.52
CA PRO A 44 4.08 -24.57 3.64
C PRO A 44 5.28 -23.97 2.91
N VAL A 45 5.12 -22.78 2.37
CA VAL A 45 6.19 -22.00 1.73
C VAL A 45 6.67 -20.89 2.66
N PRO A 46 7.97 -20.52 2.60
CA PRO A 46 8.48 -19.37 3.36
C PRO A 46 8.09 -18.06 2.70
N LEU A 47 8.09 -16.97 3.46
CA LEU A 47 7.74 -15.63 2.98
C LEU A 47 8.60 -15.21 1.77
N ALA A 48 9.89 -15.51 1.79
CA ALA A 48 10.83 -15.14 0.73
C ALA A 48 10.43 -15.64 -0.68
N GLU A 49 9.60 -16.70 -0.77
CA GLU A 49 9.14 -17.22 -2.06
C GLU A 49 7.91 -16.48 -2.61
N VAL A 50 7.21 -15.71 -1.79
CA VAL A 50 5.91 -15.10 -2.15
C VAL A 50 5.80 -13.61 -1.82
N ALA A 51 6.79 -13.02 -1.17
CA ALA A 51 6.75 -11.63 -0.73
C ALA A 51 6.44 -10.66 -1.88
N GLU A 52 7.07 -10.83 -3.04
CA GLU A 52 6.84 -10.01 -4.23
C GLU A 52 5.40 -10.08 -4.77
N MET A 53 4.64 -11.11 -4.39
CA MET A 53 3.25 -11.28 -4.82
C MET A 53 2.26 -10.56 -3.90
N ILE A 54 2.70 -10.10 -2.74
CA ILE A 54 1.92 -9.20 -1.90
C ILE A 54 1.69 -7.92 -2.71
N GLY A 55 0.46 -7.41 -2.75
CA GLY A 55 0.13 -6.28 -3.65
C GLY A 55 -0.31 -6.69 -5.07
N HIS A 56 -0.02 -7.93 -5.52
CA HIS A 56 -0.57 -8.47 -6.76
C HIS A 56 -1.89 -9.23 -6.55
N GLY A 57 -2.26 -9.48 -5.30
CA GLY A 57 -3.50 -10.10 -4.87
C GLY A 57 -3.39 -11.60 -4.56
N ALA A 58 -4.38 -12.12 -3.83
CA ALA A 58 -4.39 -13.48 -3.28
C ALA A 58 -4.22 -14.57 -4.35
N ARG A 59 -4.79 -14.40 -5.56
CA ARG A 59 -4.62 -15.39 -6.64
C ARG A 59 -3.17 -15.53 -7.07
N ALA A 60 -2.45 -14.41 -7.23
CA ALA A 60 -1.04 -14.43 -7.60
C ALA A 60 -0.18 -15.09 -6.52
N MET A 61 -0.50 -14.85 -5.24
CA MET A 61 0.16 -15.53 -4.13
C MET A 61 -0.08 -17.04 -4.16
N ILE A 62 -1.33 -17.49 -4.37
CA ILE A 62 -1.67 -18.92 -4.48
C ILE A 62 -0.94 -19.56 -5.66
N GLU A 63 -0.95 -18.95 -6.85
CA GLU A 63 -0.26 -19.44 -8.04
C GLU A 63 1.25 -19.59 -7.80
N THR A 64 1.87 -18.61 -7.15
CA THR A 64 3.30 -18.63 -6.83
C THR A 64 3.62 -19.72 -5.82
N GLY A 65 2.82 -19.85 -4.75
CA GLY A 65 2.99 -20.93 -3.77
C GLY A 65 2.82 -22.33 -4.37
N LEU A 66 1.86 -22.51 -5.28
CA LEU A 66 1.68 -23.77 -6.01
C LEU A 66 2.87 -24.07 -6.94
N LYS A 67 3.34 -23.05 -7.68
CA LYS A 67 4.50 -23.18 -8.56
C LYS A 67 5.76 -23.59 -7.81
N ALA A 68 5.99 -23.04 -6.62
CA ALA A 68 7.09 -23.44 -5.74
C ALA A 68 7.04 -24.92 -5.34
N GLN A 69 5.84 -25.53 -5.31
CA GLN A 69 5.60 -26.94 -5.01
C GLN A 69 5.49 -27.82 -6.28
N GLY A 70 5.70 -27.26 -7.49
CA GLY A 70 5.51 -27.98 -8.74
C GLY A 70 4.06 -28.38 -9.01
N ALA A 71 3.09 -27.69 -8.39
CA ALA A 71 1.67 -27.96 -8.49
C ALA A 71 0.96 -26.90 -9.35
N ALA A 72 -0.20 -27.26 -9.88
CA ALA A 72 -1.08 -26.35 -10.61
C ALA A 72 -2.54 -26.74 -10.35
N LEU A 73 -3.44 -25.78 -10.45
CA LEU A 73 -4.87 -25.97 -10.27
C LEU A 73 -5.62 -25.68 -11.57
N SER A 74 -6.74 -26.33 -11.78
CA SER A 74 -7.75 -25.90 -12.74
C SER A 74 -8.40 -24.59 -12.28
N ALA A 75 -9.10 -23.91 -13.19
CA ALA A 75 -9.80 -22.66 -12.85
C ALA A 75 -10.78 -22.83 -11.65
N ALA A 76 -11.56 -23.91 -11.64
CA ALA A 76 -12.51 -24.18 -10.57
C ALA A 76 -11.83 -24.47 -9.22
N GLU A 77 -10.70 -25.19 -9.23
CA GLU A 77 -9.91 -25.44 -8.01
C GLU A 77 -9.25 -24.16 -7.51
N MET A 78 -8.79 -23.29 -8.41
CA MET A 78 -8.24 -21.96 -8.07
C MET A 78 -9.31 -21.09 -7.42
N ASP A 79 -10.55 -21.08 -7.93
CA ASP A 79 -11.65 -20.37 -7.32
C ASP A 79 -11.93 -20.86 -5.90
N ALA A 80 -11.97 -22.18 -5.69
CA ALA A 80 -12.15 -22.76 -4.38
C ALA A 80 -10.96 -22.48 -3.42
N ALA A 81 -9.75 -22.44 -3.94
CA ALA A 81 -8.54 -22.06 -3.19
C ALA A 81 -8.58 -20.60 -2.75
N PHE A 82 -8.98 -19.72 -3.68
CA PHE A 82 -9.15 -18.29 -3.42
C PHE A 82 -10.20 -18.03 -2.33
N GLU A 83 -11.37 -18.67 -2.41
CA GLU A 83 -12.41 -18.53 -1.37
C GLU A 83 -11.90 -18.97 0.01
N ARG A 84 -11.16 -20.08 0.08
CA ARG A 84 -10.55 -20.54 1.34
C ARG A 84 -9.49 -19.58 1.86
N PHE A 85 -8.67 -19.01 0.95
CA PHE A 85 -7.68 -17.99 1.32
C PHE A 85 -8.36 -16.78 1.96
N ILE A 86 -9.40 -16.25 1.29
CA ILE A 86 -10.11 -15.05 1.76
C ILE A 86 -10.81 -15.34 3.10
N ALA A 87 -11.51 -16.46 3.23
CA ALA A 87 -12.18 -16.82 4.47
C ALA A 87 -11.20 -16.88 5.65
N TYR A 88 -10.07 -17.58 5.48
CA TYR A 88 -9.04 -17.65 6.52
C TYR A 88 -8.44 -16.28 6.82
N TYR A 89 -8.12 -15.48 5.78
CA TYR A 89 -7.53 -14.16 5.95
C TYR A 89 -8.45 -13.21 6.69
N VAL A 90 -9.75 -13.20 6.41
CA VAL A 90 -10.75 -12.39 7.13
C VAL A 90 -10.74 -12.70 8.62
N ASP A 91 -10.74 -14.00 8.99
CA ASP A 91 -10.72 -14.44 10.39
C ASP A 91 -9.39 -14.11 11.11
N HIS A 92 -8.31 -13.82 10.37
CA HIS A 92 -6.96 -13.61 10.87
C HIS A 92 -6.32 -12.29 10.38
N ILE A 93 -7.13 -11.31 10.03
CA ILE A 93 -6.71 -10.13 9.25
C ILE A 93 -5.65 -9.26 9.95
N ALA A 94 -5.60 -9.29 11.29
CA ALA A 94 -4.69 -8.50 12.10
C ALA A 94 -4.13 -9.30 13.30
N VAL A 95 -3.95 -10.62 13.17
CA VAL A 95 -3.36 -11.45 14.24
C VAL A 95 -1.88 -11.11 14.42
N HIS A 96 -1.15 -11.00 13.33
CA HIS A 96 0.27 -10.66 13.28
C HIS A 96 0.56 -9.37 12.54
N SER A 97 -0.34 -8.91 11.66
CA SER A 97 -0.20 -7.65 10.95
C SER A 97 -0.10 -6.48 11.93
N ARG A 98 0.83 -5.57 11.67
CA ARG A 98 1.06 -4.38 12.51
C ARG A 98 1.39 -3.19 11.62
N PRO A 99 1.02 -1.95 12.00
CA PRO A 99 1.57 -0.76 11.37
C PRO A 99 3.10 -0.79 11.45
N PHE A 100 3.79 -0.33 10.42
CA PHE A 100 5.24 -0.15 10.50
C PHE A 100 5.58 0.86 11.61
N GLU A 101 6.76 0.70 12.21
CA GLU A 101 7.21 1.57 13.29
C GLU A 101 7.21 3.04 12.85
N GLY A 102 6.60 3.91 13.65
CA GLY A 102 6.48 5.34 13.38
C GLY A 102 5.40 5.73 12.36
N ALA A 103 4.71 4.77 11.73
CA ALA A 103 3.67 5.08 10.74
C ALA A 103 2.53 5.92 11.34
N ALA A 104 1.97 5.49 12.48
CA ALA A 104 0.87 6.21 13.12
C ALA A 104 1.28 7.63 13.54
N ASP A 105 2.45 7.79 14.14
CA ASP A 105 2.96 9.11 14.56
C ASP A 105 3.17 10.05 13.36
N ALA A 106 3.66 9.53 12.23
CA ALA A 106 3.85 10.32 11.02
C ALA A 106 2.51 10.74 10.39
N LEU A 107 1.51 9.85 10.39
CA LEU A 107 0.16 10.15 9.92
C LEU A 107 -0.52 11.20 10.80
N ASP A 108 -0.42 11.08 12.12
CA ASP A 108 -0.93 12.09 13.06
C ASP A 108 -0.29 13.44 12.80
N ALA A 109 1.03 13.50 12.66
CA ALA A 109 1.75 14.74 12.37
C ALA A 109 1.32 15.40 11.03
N LEU A 110 1.05 14.59 10.00
CA LEU A 110 0.53 15.09 8.72
C LEU A 110 -0.89 15.65 8.87
N ARG A 111 -1.76 14.98 9.63
CA ARG A 111 -3.11 15.48 9.91
C ARG A 111 -3.08 16.77 10.71
N GLU A 112 -2.25 16.86 11.75
CA GLU A 112 -2.04 18.08 12.53
C GLU A 112 -1.54 19.25 11.66
N ALA A 113 -0.74 18.92 10.63
CA ALA A 113 -0.27 19.89 9.62
C ALA A 113 -1.34 20.23 8.56
N GLY A 114 -2.55 19.66 8.62
CA GLY A 114 -3.68 19.97 7.76
C GLY A 114 -3.76 19.13 6.47
N ALA A 115 -3.01 18.02 6.36
CA ALA A 115 -3.12 17.11 5.22
C ALA A 115 -4.43 16.31 5.25
N THR A 116 -5.00 16.06 4.08
CA THR A 116 -6.00 15.01 3.84
C THR A 116 -5.27 13.71 3.55
N LEU A 117 -5.56 12.64 4.29
CA LEU A 117 -4.88 11.35 4.13
C LEU A 117 -5.81 10.34 3.47
N ALA A 118 -5.29 9.65 2.45
CA ALA A 118 -6.06 8.67 1.71
C ALA A 118 -5.27 7.38 1.46
N VAL A 119 -5.95 6.23 1.53
CA VAL A 119 -5.40 4.94 1.14
C VAL A 119 -5.79 4.62 -0.29
N CYS A 120 -4.80 4.30 -1.15
CA CYS A 120 -4.95 3.89 -2.53
C CYS A 120 -4.27 2.53 -2.72
N THR A 121 -5.05 1.44 -2.62
CA THR A 121 -4.47 0.09 -2.51
C THR A 121 -5.05 -0.90 -3.50
N ASN A 122 -4.21 -1.85 -3.96
CA ASN A 122 -4.66 -2.98 -4.77
C ASN A 122 -5.36 -4.09 -3.94
N LYS A 123 -5.45 -3.93 -2.62
CA LYS A 123 -6.29 -4.74 -1.76
C LYS A 123 -7.78 -4.43 -2.00
N ARG A 124 -8.65 -5.39 -1.77
CA ARG A 124 -10.12 -5.19 -1.84
C ARG A 124 -10.58 -4.19 -0.79
N GLN A 125 -11.61 -3.44 -1.11
CA GLN A 125 -12.20 -2.42 -0.21
C GLN A 125 -12.54 -2.97 1.17
N ASP A 126 -13.33 -4.04 1.18
CA ASP A 126 -13.81 -4.66 2.41
C ASP A 126 -12.67 -5.15 3.32
N LEU A 127 -11.61 -5.73 2.75
CA LEU A 127 -10.44 -6.20 3.49
C LEU A 127 -9.55 -5.03 3.97
N SER A 128 -9.50 -3.95 3.20
CA SER A 128 -8.74 -2.75 3.58
C SER A 128 -9.38 -2.04 4.77
N GLU A 129 -10.71 -1.87 4.72
CA GLU A 129 -11.48 -1.27 5.82
C GLU A 129 -11.39 -2.12 7.10
N GLN A 130 -11.58 -3.45 7.00
CA GLN A 130 -11.47 -4.36 8.14
C GLN A 130 -10.06 -4.35 8.77
N LEU A 131 -9.00 -4.33 7.95
CA LEU A 131 -7.64 -4.28 8.46
C LEU A 131 -7.36 -2.97 9.20
N ILE A 132 -7.73 -1.85 8.59
CA ILE A 132 -7.53 -0.50 9.16
C ILE A 132 -8.32 -0.36 10.47
N GLU A 133 -9.57 -0.86 10.53
CA GLU A 133 -10.39 -0.88 11.73
C GLU A 133 -9.78 -1.76 12.83
N ALA A 134 -9.37 -2.99 12.48
CA ALA A 134 -8.75 -3.91 13.43
C ALA A 134 -7.45 -3.39 14.05
N LEU A 135 -6.73 -2.53 13.32
CA LEU A 135 -5.51 -1.88 13.78
C LEU A 135 -5.75 -0.52 14.48
N GLY A 136 -7.01 -0.06 14.56
CA GLY A 136 -7.36 1.22 15.20
C GLY A 136 -6.91 2.46 14.43
N LEU A 137 -6.75 2.36 13.11
CA LEU A 137 -6.25 3.44 12.24
C LEU A 137 -7.36 4.19 11.49
N THR A 138 -8.63 3.84 11.70
CA THR A 138 -9.76 4.37 10.92
C THR A 138 -9.82 5.90 10.93
N ASP A 139 -9.61 6.52 12.09
CA ASP A 139 -9.73 7.98 12.25
C ASP A 139 -8.56 8.75 11.59
N LEU A 140 -7.53 8.06 11.12
CA LEU A 140 -6.38 8.67 10.44
C LEU A 140 -6.65 8.96 8.96
N PHE A 141 -7.60 8.27 8.34
CA PHE A 141 -7.83 8.36 6.90
C PHE A 141 -9.19 8.96 6.57
N ASP A 142 -9.20 9.93 5.65
CA ASP A 142 -10.42 10.53 5.14
C ASP A 142 -11.06 9.66 4.05
N VAL A 143 -10.23 8.88 3.32
CA VAL A 143 -10.67 7.97 2.25
C VAL A 143 -9.83 6.70 2.25
N ILE A 144 -10.50 5.58 2.01
CA ILE A 144 -9.89 4.30 1.65
C ILE A 144 -10.49 3.90 0.30
N LEU A 145 -9.66 3.69 -0.72
CA LEU A 145 -10.09 3.21 -2.04
C LEU A 145 -9.36 1.93 -2.40
N GLY A 146 -10.11 0.82 -2.40
CA GLY A 146 -9.62 -0.50 -2.78
C GLY A 146 -9.75 -0.76 -4.29
N ALA A 147 -9.01 -1.75 -4.79
CA ALA A 147 -8.93 -2.08 -6.22
C ALA A 147 -10.27 -2.40 -6.88
N ASP A 148 -11.21 -2.97 -6.15
CA ASP A 148 -12.54 -3.36 -6.64
C ASP A 148 -13.54 -2.18 -6.68
N ARG A 149 -13.14 -1.01 -6.22
CA ARG A 149 -13.91 0.23 -6.29
C ARG A 149 -13.39 1.18 -7.36
N ALA A 150 -12.13 1.04 -7.76
CA ALA A 150 -11.54 1.84 -8.82
C ALA A 150 -11.93 1.31 -10.21
N THR A 151 -12.06 2.19 -11.19
CA THR A 151 -12.31 1.83 -12.61
C THR A 151 -11.18 0.94 -13.14
N ASN A 152 -9.93 1.31 -12.86
CA ASN A 152 -8.74 0.53 -13.16
C ASN A 152 -7.79 0.60 -11.97
N ARG A 153 -7.35 -0.57 -11.46
CA ARG A 153 -6.43 -0.65 -10.31
C ARG A 153 -5.02 -0.16 -10.66
N LYS A 154 -4.20 0.11 -9.64
CA LYS A 154 -2.76 0.40 -9.83
C LYS A 154 -2.10 -0.71 -10.69
N PRO A 155 -1.22 -0.38 -11.63
CA PRO A 155 -0.55 0.91 -11.84
C PRO A 155 -1.29 1.91 -12.73
N HIS A 156 -2.59 1.76 -13.01
CA HIS A 156 -3.35 2.71 -13.79
C HIS A 156 -3.58 4.01 -13.00
N ALA A 157 -3.48 5.16 -13.69
CA ALA A 157 -3.67 6.47 -13.08
C ALA A 157 -5.09 6.71 -12.55
N ASP A 158 -6.10 6.01 -13.09
CA ASP A 158 -7.50 6.16 -12.66
C ASP A 158 -7.64 5.92 -11.16
N HIS A 159 -7.00 4.86 -10.62
CA HIS A 159 -7.05 4.58 -9.18
C HIS A 159 -6.57 5.77 -8.35
N VAL A 160 -5.47 6.39 -8.78
CA VAL A 160 -4.88 7.54 -8.11
C VAL A 160 -5.82 8.75 -8.19
N PHE A 161 -6.33 9.06 -9.39
CA PHE A 161 -7.23 10.19 -9.59
C PHE A 161 -8.57 10.03 -8.86
N GLU A 162 -9.13 8.82 -8.86
CA GLU A 162 -10.38 8.51 -8.16
C GLU A 162 -10.19 8.61 -6.64
N THR A 163 -9.03 8.19 -6.12
CA THR A 163 -8.69 8.35 -4.69
C THR A 163 -8.60 9.82 -4.31
N ILE A 164 -7.88 10.64 -5.11
CA ILE A 164 -7.78 12.09 -4.90
C ILE A 164 -9.15 12.75 -4.94
N ALA A 165 -9.97 12.41 -5.94
CA ALA A 165 -11.31 12.97 -6.10
C ALA A 165 -12.24 12.61 -4.93
N ALA A 166 -12.19 11.34 -4.46
CA ALA A 166 -12.95 10.89 -3.30
C ALA A 166 -12.53 11.64 -2.01
N ALA A 167 -11.25 12.00 -1.91
CA ALA A 167 -10.71 12.81 -0.82
C ALA A 167 -11.02 14.32 -0.96
N GLY A 168 -11.70 14.75 -2.03
CA GLY A 168 -11.98 16.17 -2.30
C GLY A 168 -10.73 16.96 -2.69
N GLY A 169 -9.65 16.28 -3.08
CA GLY A 169 -8.36 16.87 -3.42
C GLY A 169 -8.22 17.21 -4.91
N GLU A 170 -7.05 17.76 -5.25
CA GLU A 170 -6.64 18.09 -6.62
C GLU A 170 -5.31 17.41 -6.96
N PRO A 171 -5.13 16.85 -8.17
CA PRO A 171 -3.88 16.18 -8.57
C PRO A 171 -2.64 17.07 -8.46
N GLY A 172 -2.77 18.39 -8.68
CA GLY A 172 -1.69 19.36 -8.54
C GLY A 172 -1.23 19.60 -7.08
N ARG A 173 -1.95 19.06 -6.11
CA ARG A 173 -1.67 19.13 -4.67
C ARG A 173 -1.79 17.75 -4.02
N ALA A 174 -1.21 16.74 -4.67
CA ALA A 174 -1.20 15.39 -4.16
C ALA A 174 0.20 14.79 -4.23
N LEU A 175 0.52 13.93 -3.27
CA LEU A 175 1.78 13.19 -3.16
C LEU A 175 1.44 11.72 -2.93
N PHE A 176 2.27 10.81 -3.42
CA PHE A 176 2.05 9.38 -3.27
C PHE A 176 3.20 8.71 -2.51
N VAL A 177 2.86 7.84 -1.55
CA VAL A 177 3.80 7.06 -0.75
C VAL A 177 3.51 5.57 -0.98
N GLY A 178 4.52 4.79 -1.33
CA GLY A 178 4.36 3.37 -1.60
C GLY A 178 5.68 2.61 -1.54
N ASP A 179 5.60 1.28 -1.52
CA ASP A 179 6.74 0.39 -1.38
C ASP A 179 7.05 -0.41 -2.64
N SER A 180 6.32 -0.21 -3.75
CA SER A 180 6.42 -1.09 -4.90
C SER A 180 6.58 -0.33 -6.23
N ARG A 181 7.10 -1.06 -7.23
CA ARG A 181 7.10 -0.59 -8.63
C ARG A 181 5.69 -0.32 -9.15
N THR A 182 4.68 -1.00 -8.62
CA THR A 182 3.27 -0.75 -8.97
C THR A 182 2.86 0.65 -8.54
N ASP A 183 3.29 1.10 -7.36
CA ASP A 183 3.01 2.43 -6.82
C ASP A 183 3.77 3.51 -7.58
N GLU A 184 5.06 3.28 -7.82
CA GLU A 184 5.90 4.16 -8.63
C GLU A 184 5.26 4.42 -9.99
N ARG A 185 4.83 3.37 -10.68
CA ARG A 185 4.17 3.50 -11.98
C ARG A 185 2.81 4.20 -11.89
N ALA A 186 2.03 3.93 -10.84
CA ALA A 186 0.75 4.60 -10.63
C ALA A 186 0.94 6.11 -10.41
N ALA A 187 1.88 6.49 -9.53
CA ALA A 187 2.23 7.87 -9.28
C ALA A 187 2.75 8.58 -10.54
N ARG A 188 3.66 7.94 -11.28
CA ARG A 188 4.20 8.46 -12.56
C ARG A 188 3.09 8.65 -13.60
N ASN A 189 2.21 7.66 -13.78
CA ASN A 189 1.11 7.72 -14.73
C ASN A 189 0.11 8.83 -14.38
N ALA A 190 -0.03 9.15 -13.09
CA ALA A 190 -0.84 10.26 -12.61
C ALA A 190 -0.07 11.61 -12.57
N GLY A 191 1.25 11.62 -12.82
CA GLY A 191 2.08 12.81 -12.78
C GLY A 191 2.37 13.34 -11.38
N LEU A 192 2.26 12.48 -10.35
CA LEU A 192 2.48 12.83 -8.94
C LEU A 192 3.94 12.61 -8.53
N PRO A 193 4.47 13.42 -7.59
CA PRO A 193 5.68 13.08 -6.88
C PRO A 193 5.48 11.81 -6.05
N PHE A 194 6.53 10.99 -5.99
CA PHE A 194 6.51 9.68 -5.34
C PHE A 194 7.58 9.53 -4.28
N VAL A 195 7.18 9.11 -3.09
CA VAL A 195 8.06 8.69 -2.00
C VAL A 195 8.07 7.16 -1.96
N PHE A 196 9.24 6.58 -2.13
CA PHE A 196 9.46 5.15 -1.99
C PHE A 196 9.91 4.79 -0.58
N VAL A 197 9.25 3.80 0.04
CA VAL A 197 9.67 3.22 1.32
C VAL A 197 10.42 1.90 1.07
N THR A 198 11.59 1.73 1.70
CA THR A 198 12.47 0.57 1.43
C THR A 198 12.22 -0.63 2.33
N PHE A 199 11.36 -0.50 3.31
CA PHE A 199 11.06 -1.56 4.29
C PHE A 199 9.87 -2.44 3.90
N GLY A 200 9.27 -2.18 2.73
CA GLY A 200 8.15 -2.96 2.18
C GLY A 200 8.59 -4.25 1.47
N TYR A 201 7.82 -4.65 0.46
CA TYR A 201 7.94 -5.97 -0.16
C TYR A 201 8.60 -5.96 -1.54
N GLU A 202 9.00 -4.80 -2.07
CA GLU A 202 9.70 -4.73 -3.35
C GLU A 202 11.05 -5.45 -3.28
N ALA A 203 11.28 -6.38 -4.20
CA ALA A 203 12.53 -7.14 -4.27
C ALA A 203 13.60 -6.44 -5.10
N GLU A 204 13.21 -5.49 -5.98
CA GLU A 204 14.19 -4.76 -6.76
C GLU A 204 14.97 -3.79 -5.86
N PRO A 205 16.25 -3.57 -6.16
CA PRO A 205 17.03 -2.55 -5.43
C PRO A 205 16.37 -1.17 -5.50
N ALA A 206 16.43 -0.42 -4.40
CA ALA A 206 15.80 0.90 -4.31
C ALA A 206 16.23 1.85 -5.46
N GLU A 207 17.46 1.70 -5.94
CA GLU A 207 18.02 2.49 -7.05
C GLU A 207 17.34 2.18 -8.40
N ALA A 208 16.65 1.06 -8.51
CA ALA A 208 15.87 0.68 -9.69
C ALA A 208 14.46 1.29 -9.70
N ILE A 209 14.01 1.81 -8.56
CA ILE A 209 12.72 2.49 -8.42
C ILE A 209 12.92 3.99 -8.67
N ALA A 210 12.18 4.53 -9.63
CA ALA A 210 12.29 5.95 -9.97
C ALA A 210 11.43 6.80 -9.01
N ALA A 211 11.87 6.91 -7.77
CA ALA A 211 11.26 7.74 -6.74
C ALA A 211 11.86 9.16 -6.75
N ASP A 212 11.05 10.16 -6.38
CA ASP A 212 11.54 11.52 -6.14
C ASP A 212 12.30 11.58 -4.80
N VAL A 213 11.86 10.79 -3.81
CA VAL A 213 12.55 10.59 -2.52
C VAL A 213 12.42 9.14 -2.09
N THR A 214 13.49 8.59 -1.50
CA THR A 214 13.49 7.26 -0.87
C THR A 214 13.71 7.43 0.63
N ILE A 215 12.90 6.73 1.44
CA ILE A 215 13.02 6.73 2.90
C ILE A 215 13.16 5.30 3.43
N SER A 216 13.84 5.14 4.55
CA SER A 216 14.07 3.84 5.22
C SER A 216 13.36 3.71 6.57
N ASP A 217 12.76 4.79 7.05
CA ASP A 217 11.90 4.82 8.25
C ASP A 217 10.91 5.99 8.17
N TYR A 218 9.85 5.91 8.98
CA TYR A 218 8.78 6.92 8.98
C TYR A 218 9.18 8.27 9.58
N ALA A 219 10.25 8.38 10.37
CA ALA A 219 10.73 9.66 10.88
C ALA A 219 11.21 10.58 9.74
N GLN A 220 11.55 10.00 8.58
CA GLN A 220 11.95 10.73 7.38
C GLN A 220 10.77 11.22 6.54
N LEU A 221 9.53 10.71 6.78
CA LEU A 221 8.40 10.94 5.89
C LEU A 221 7.97 12.42 5.82
N VAL A 222 7.70 13.04 6.98
CA VAL A 222 7.19 14.42 7.03
C VAL A 222 8.19 15.41 6.42
N PRO A 223 9.51 15.33 6.71
CA PRO A 223 10.51 16.12 6.01
C PRO A 223 10.53 15.91 4.49
N ALA A 224 10.51 14.65 4.04
CA ALA A 224 10.52 14.30 2.61
C ALA A 224 9.31 14.88 1.86
N LEU A 225 8.11 14.71 2.41
CA LEU A 225 6.88 15.26 1.85
C LEU A 225 6.89 16.80 1.84
N SER A 226 7.46 17.44 2.88
CA SER A 226 7.58 18.89 2.95
C SER A 226 8.47 19.45 1.84
N ASP A 227 9.60 18.78 1.56
CA ASP A 227 10.50 19.15 0.48
C ASP A 227 9.83 19.01 -0.89
N LEU A 228 9.16 17.89 -1.14
CA LEU A 228 8.45 17.64 -2.40
C LEU A 228 7.31 18.66 -2.61
N ARG A 229 6.55 18.96 -1.56
CA ARG A 229 5.51 20.00 -1.60
C ARG A 229 6.10 21.36 -1.99
N ASN A 230 7.19 21.76 -1.35
CA ASN A 230 7.85 23.05 -1.63
C ASN A 230 8.34 23.12 -3.08
N GLN A 231 8.90 22.03 -3.61
CA GLN A 231 9.32 21.93 -5.02
C GLN A 231 8.13 22.04 -5.98
N ALA A 232 7.01 21.36 -5.67
CA ALA A 232 5.80 21.41 -6.50
C ALA A 232 5.18 22.82 -6.54
N VAL A 233 5.21 23.56 -5.42
CA VAL A 233 4.73 24.95 -5.36
C VAL A 233 5.66 25.88 -6.13
N ALA A 234 6.98 25.68 -6.05
CA ALA A 234 7.97 26.53 -6.72
C ALA A 234 8.02 26.32 -8.24
N SER A 235 7.70 25.10 -8.71
CA SER A 235 7.71 24.73 -10.13
C SER A 235 6.46 23.93 -10.47
N PRO A 236 5.30 24.56 -10.62
CA PRO A 236 4.09 23.82 -10.99
C PRO A 236 4.34 23.09 -12.31
N ARG A 237 4.35 21.76 -12.26
CA ARG A 237 4.52 20.90 -13.45
C ARG A 237 3.39 21.31 -14.42
N GLY A 238 3.79 21.79 -15.59
CA GLY A 238 2.87 22.38 -16.59
C GLY A 238 1.73 21.43 -16.93
N ARG A 239 0.54 22.02 -17.02
CA ARG A 239 -0.70 21.34 -17.45
C ARG A 239 -0.60 20.77 -18.85
#